data_4d1ffff5bb08efd919f941d5935cea1f
#
_entry.id   4d1ffff5bb08efd919f941d5935cea1f
#
_cell.length_a   1.000
_cell.length_b   1.000
_cell.length_c   1.000
_cell.angle_alpha   90.00
_cell.angle_beta   90.00
_cell.angle_gamma   90.00
#
_symmetry.space_group_name_H-M   'P 1'
#
loop_
_entity.id
_entity.type
_entity.pdbx_description
1 polymer ?
#
loop_
_entity_poly.entity_id
_entity_poly.type
_entity_poly.pdbx_seq_one_letter_code
_entity_poly.pdbx_strand_id
1 'polypeptide(L)'
;LKNLGIQHIPLLILSHFHADHVGGLPGLLNGRTVKQVWITNNLKPQVESAMVINALRGARILTVQKGLIAQLGEVNLKVVWPEATAKNFEELPGEGSEINNSSIALLASTLDWSLFTAGDLEPPAQHEILGMSRKVDIYKVCHHGSKYQDEGLMKSLSAQIAVISVGAKNSYGHPAAETISSLTRLGTQVVRTDRDGALAITAKAHHIRVRKSKGTIRLFYWS
;
A
#
# COMPACT_ATOMS: atom_id res chain seq x y z
N LEU A 1 9.19 -8.48 11.10
CA LEU A 1 8.26 -9.31 11.87
C LEU A 1 8.99 -10.18 12.89
N LYS A 2 10.13 -10.81 12.52
CA LYS A 2 10.93 -11.64 13.45
C LYS A 2 11.31 -10.86 14.72
N ASN A 3 11.86 -9.67 14.57
CA ASN A 3 12.28 -8.82 15.69
C ASN A 3 11.11 -8.29 16.54
N LEU A 4 9.88 -8.42 16.05
CA LEU A 4 8.65 -8.05 16.75
C LEU A 4 7.96 -9.27 17.38
N GLY A 5 8.55 -10.46 17.28
CA GLY A 5 7.98 -11.70 17.82
C GLY A 5 6.69 -12.15 17.13
N ILE A 6 6.37 -11.63 15.95
CA ILE A 6 5.12 -11.96 15.24
C ILE A 6 5.25 -13.34 14.59
N GLN A 7 4.45 -14.29 15.04
CA GLN A 7 4.38 -15.66 14.53
C GLN A 7 3.05 -15.95 13.82
N HIS A 8 1.98 -15.26 14.17
CA HIS A 8 0.66 -15.45 13.60
C HIS A 8 0.20 -14.18 12.91
N ILE A 9 -0.16 -14.29 11.64
CA ILE A 9 -0.66 -13.19 10.81
C ILE A 9 -2.16 -13.44 10.59
N PRO A 10 -3.03 -12.65 11.24
CA PRO A 10 -4.47 -12.86 11.12
C PRO A 10 -4.98 -12.53 9.72
N LEU A 11 -4.40 -11.53 9.06
CA LEU A 11 -4.74 -11.12 7.71
C LEU A 11 -3.48 -10.67 6.95
N LEU A 12 -3.28 -11.23 5.77
CA LEU A 12 -2.32 -10.78 4.76
C LEU A 12 -3.09 -10.22 3.58
N ILE A 13 -2.72 -9.04 3.11
CA ILE A 13 -3.33 -8.42 1.93
C ILE A 13 -2.25 -8.30 0.86
N LEU A 14 -2.48 -8.94 -0.29
CA LEU A 14 -1.62 -8.87 -1.45
C LEU A 14 -2.33 -8.01 -2.49
N SER A 15 -1.78 -6.83 -2.77
CA SER A 15 -2.42 -5.86 -3.67
C SER A 15 -2.57 -6.41 -5.09
N HIS A 16 -1.51 -6.98 -5.64
CA HIS A 16 -1.43 -7.65 -6.94
C HIS A 16 -0.22 -8.59 -6.96
N PHE A 17 0.05 -9.26 -8.10
CA PHE A 17 1.01 -10.36 -8.14
C PHE A 17 2.34 -10.05 -8.81
N HIS A 18 2.72 -8.79 -9.06
CA HIS A 18 4.08 -8.50 -9.51
C HIS A 18 5.12 -9.00 -8.51
N ALA A 19 6.28 -9.41 -9.02
CA ALA A 19 7.33 -10.09 -8.24
C ALA A 19 7.82 -9.26 -7.04
N ASP A 20 7.89 -7.96 -7.16
CA ASP A 20 8.30 -7.04 -6.08
C ASP A 20 7.25 -6.90 -4.96
N HIS A 21 6.01 -7.32 -5.19
CA HIS A 21 4.94 -7.38 -4.19
C HIS A 21 4.83 -8.75 -3.53
N VAL A 22 5.15 -9.84 -4.23
CA VAL A 22 4.95 -11.20 -3.71
C VAL A 22 6.24 -11.99 -3.51
N GLY A 23 7.36 -11.57 -4.08
CA GLY A 23 8.65 -12.26 -3.96
C GLY A 23 9.17 -12.39 -2.54
N GLY A 24 8.74 -11.53 -1.62
CA GLY A 24 9.07 -11.61 -0.19
C GLY A 24 8.28 -12.65 0.60
N LEU A 25 7.27 -13.30 0.00
CA LEU A 25 6.36 -14.21 0.68
C LEU A 25 7.06 -15.40 1.37
N PRO A 26 8.06 -16.09 0.76
CA PRO A 26 8.77 -17.16 1.44
C PRO A 26 9.44 -16.71 2.74
N GLY A 27 10.05 -15.53 2.73
CA GLY A 27 10.64 -14.93 3.93
C GLY A 27 9.59 -14.53 4.98
N LEU A 28 8.41 -14.09 4.55
CA LEU A 28 7.30 -13.79 5.45
C LEU A 28 6.78 -15.07 6.12
N LEU A 29 6.65 -16.16 5.38
CA LEU A 29 6.11 -17.43 5.88
C LEU A 29 7.10 -18.21 6.74
N ASN A 30 8.40 -17.90 6.71
CA ASN A 30 9.40 -18.60 7.50
C ASN A 30 9.12 -18.46 9.01
N GLY A 31 8.68 -19.57 9.63
CA GLY A 31 8.30 -19.64 11.04
C GLY A 31 7.02 -18.88 11.38
N ARG A 32 6.12 -18.64 10.41
CA ARG A 32 4.85 -17.92 10.62
C ARG A 32 3.70 -18.60 9.91
N THR A 33 2.52 -18.40 10.48
CA THR A 33 1.25 -18.84 9.91
C THR A 33 0.42 -17.62 9.48
N VAL A 34 -0.32 -17.78 8.40
CA VAL A 34 -1.30 -16.80 7.91
C VAL A 34 -2.69 -17.42 8.00
N LYS A 35 -3.62 -16.73 8.66
CA LYS A 35 -4.99 -17.23 8.83
C LYS A 35 -5.85 -16.92 7.61
N GLN A 36 -5.77 -15.72 7.09
CA GLN A 36 -6.58 -15.25 5.96
C GLN A 36 -5.73 -14.41 5.02
N VAL A 37 -6.03 -14.50 3.73
CA VAL A 37 -5.36 -13.73 2.67
C VAL A 37 -6.42 -13.05 1.81
N TRP A 38 -6.23 -11.77 1.55
CA TRP A 38 -6.99 -11.04 0.55
C TRP A 38 -6.15 -10.85 -0.70
N ILE A 39 -6.74 -11.17 -1.85
CA ILE A 39 -6.13 -11.04 -3.17
C ILE A 39 -7.06 -10.29 -4.12
N THR A 40 -6.47 -9.71 -5.17
CA THR A 40 -7.22 -9.13 -6.30
C THR A 40 -7.88 -10.23 -7.15
N ASN A 41 -8.84 -9.83 -7.99
CA ASN A 41 -9.49 -10.71 -8.96
C ASN A 41 -8.62 -10.98 -10.21
N ASN A 42 -7.57 -10.20 -10.46
CA ASN A 42 -6.62 -10.43 -11.54
C ASN A 42 -5.48 -11.33 -11.06
N LEU A 43 -5.42 -12.56 -11.55
CA LEU A 43 -4.41 -13.55 -11.20
C LEU A 43 -3.18 -13.52 -12.12
N LYS A 44 -2.94 -12.42 -12.82
CA LYS A 44 -1.72 -12.20 -13.60
C LYS A 44 -0.64 -11.56 -12.72
N PRO A 45 0.68 -11.83 -12.98
CA PRO A 45 1.17 -12.91 -13.82
C PRO A 45 0.83 -14.29 -13.22
N GLN A 46 0.58 -15.26 -14.09
CA GLN A 46 0.09 -16.58 -13.66
C GLN A 46 1.12 -17.37 -12.82
N VAL A 47 2.40 -17.22 -13.10
CA VAL A 47 3.47 -17.91 -12.38
C VAL A 47 3.51 -17.47 -10.93
N GLU A 48 3.54 -16.16 -10.69
CA GLU A 48 3.58 -15.57 -9.36
C GLU A 48 2.31 -15.84 -8.57
N SER A 49 1.14 -15.71 -9.19
CA SER A 49 -0.14 -15.99 -8.52
C SER A 49 -0.27 -17.46 -8.14
N ALA A 50 0.14 -18.38 -9.01
CA ALA A 50 0.13 -19.81 -8.69
C ALA A 50 1.10 -20.16 -7.54
N MET A 51 2.30 -19.55 -7.55
CA MET A 51 3.26 -19.68 -6.44
C MET A 51 2.66 -19.20 -5.11
N VAL A 52 2.02 -18.04 -5.11
CA VAL A 52 1.38 -17.47 -3.93
C VAL A 52 0.26 -18.33 -3.41
N ILE A 53 -0.66 -18.75 -4.29
CA ILE A 53 -1.80 -19.61 -3.92
C ILE A 53 -1.33 -20.94 -3.33
N ASN A 54 -0.32 -21.56 -3.93
CA ASN A 54 0.25 -22.79 -3.42
C ASN A 54 0.92 -22.59 -2.05
N ALA A 55 1.70 -21.53 -1.89
CA ALA A 55 2.38 -21.23 -0.62
C ALA A 55 1.40 -20.95 0.53
N LEU A 56 0.22 -20.41 0.22
CA LEU A 56 -0.81 -20.00 1.19
C LEU A 56 -2.01 -20.96 1.23
N ARG A 57 -1.90 -22.17 0.68
CA ARG A 57 -3.00 -23.16 0.63
C ARG A 57 -3.60 -23.53 1.99
N GLY A 58 -2.87 -23.31 3.08
CA GLY A 58 -3.36 -23.50 4.46
C GLY A 58 -4.12 -22.31 5.04
N ALA A 59 -4.16 -21.19 4.33
CA ALA A 59 -4.90 -19.99 4.73
C ALA A 59 -6.25 -19.90 3.99
N ARG A 60 -7.19 -19.14 4.55
CA ARG A 60 -8.43 -18.79 3.84
C ARG A 60 -8.14 -17.68 2.84
N ILE A 61 -8.13 -18.00 1.55
CA ILE A 61 -7.92 -17.02 0.47
C ILE A 61 -9.27 -16.45 0.04
N LEU A 62 -9.37 -15.12 0.00
CA LEU A 62 -10.55 -14.39 -0.46
C LEU A 62 -10.14 -13.41 -1.56
N THR A 63 -10.82 -13.47 -2.69
CA THR A 63 -10.81 -12.41 -3.69
C THR A 63 -11.70 -11.28 -3.19
N VAL A 64 -11.14 -10.07 -3.12
CA VAL A 64 -11.85 -8.91 -2.57
C VAL A 64 -12.07 -7.84 -3.63
N GLN A 65 -13.11 -7.05 -3.42
CA GLN A 65 -13.51 -6.00 -4.33
C GLN A 65 -14.09 -4.82 -3.55
N LYS A 66 -14.24 -3.70 -4.22
CA LYS A 66 -14.87 -2.48 -3.72
C LYS A 66 -16.16 -2.76 -2.95
N GLY A 67 -16.29 -2.10 -1.81
CA GLY A 67 -17.45 -2.21 -0.92
C GLY A 67 -17.26 -3.20 0.22
N LEU A 68 -16.24 -4.10 0.18
CA LEU A 68 -15.95 -4.96 1.31
C LEU A 68 -15.51 -4.11 2.51
N ILE A 69 -16.18 -4.36 3.63
CA ILE A 69 -15.84 -3.78 4.94
C ILE A 69 -15.54 -4.93 5.90
N ALA A 70 -14.46 -4.81 6.65
CA ALA A 70 -14.07 -5.79 7.66
C ALA A 70 -13.49 -5.09 8.89
N GLN A 71 -13.50 -5.78 10.01
CA GLN A 71 -12.86 -5.34 11.24
C GLN A 71 -11.86 -6.40 11.70
N LEU A 72 -10.67 -5.95 12.05
CA LEU A 72 -9.59 -6.78 12.59
C LEU A 72 -9.10 -6.16 13.92
N GLY A 73 -9.59 -6.66 15.03
CA GLY A 73 -9.41 -6.01 16.33
C GLY A 73 -9.99 -4.59 16.28
N GLU A 74 -9.18 -3.58 16.56
CA GLU A 74 -9.58 -2.17 16.51
C GLU A 74 -9.47 -1.56 15.10
N VAL A 75 -8.90 -2.28 14.13
CA VAL A 75 -8.69 -1.78 12.79
C VAL A 75 -9.91 -2.02 11.93
N ASN A 76 -10.51 -0.95 11.43
CA ASN A 76 -11.55 -0.99 10.40
C ASN A 76 -10.89 -0.96 9.03
N LEU A 77 -11.29 -1.86 8.15
CA LEU A 77 -10.79 -2.01 6.79
C LEU A 77 -11.94 -1.78 5.81
N LYS A 78 -11.71 -0.93 4.80
CA LYS A 78 -12.67 -0.70 3.71
C LYS A 78 -11.93 -0.81 2.38
N VAL A 79 -12.30 -1.79 1.58
CA VAL A 79 -11.79 -1.93 0.21
C VAL A 79 -12.52 -0.93 -0.68
N VAL A 80 -11.77 -0.08 -1.37
CA VAL A 80 -12.30 0.95 -2.27
C VAL A 80 -12.03 0.63 -3.75
N TRP A 81 -11.17 -0.35 -4.04
CA TRP A 81 -10.84 -0.87 -5.35
C TRP A 81 -10.26 -2.30 -5.20
N PRO A 82 -10.33 -3.21 -6.21
CA PRO A 82 -10.91 -3.04 -7.54
C PRO A 82 -12.45 -3.13 -7.58
N GLU A 83 -13.05 -2.72 -8.70
CA GLU A 83 -14.45 -3.00 -9.00
C GLU A 83 -14.68 -4.51 -9.24
N ALA A 84 -15.93 -4.96 -9.10
CA ALA A 84 -16.30 -6.36 -9.34
C ALA A 84 -16.02 -6.80 -10.79
N THR A 85 -16.28 -5.90 -11.72
CA THR A 85 -15.96 -6.09 -13.14
C THR A 85 -14.68 -5.36 -13.47
N ALA A 86 -13.73 -6.05 -14.08
CA ALA A 86 -12.48 -5.44 -14.52
C ALA A 86 -12.76 -4.28 -15.48
N LYS A 87 -12.13 -3.14 -15.23
CA LYS A 87 -12.11 -2.01 -16.14
C LYS A 87 -10.88 -2.07 -17.02
N ASN A 88 -11.06 -1.86 -18.30
CA ASN A 88 -9.96 -1.70 -19.23
C ASN A 88 -9.54 -0.24 -19.24
N PHE A 89 -8.28 0.01 -18.96
CA PHE A 89 -7.66 1.32 -19.07
C PHE A 89 -6.64 1.31 -20.21
N GLU A 90 -6.36 2.48 -20.76
CA GLU A 90 -5.24 2.66 -21.65
C GLU A 90 -3.93 2.34 -20.90
N GLU A 91 -3.06 1.56 -21.55
CA GLU A 91 -1.77 1.22 -20.95
C GLU A 91 -0.82 2.41 -20.97
N LEU A 92 -0.22 2.67 -19.82
CA LEU A 92 0.85 3.66 -19.70
C LEU A 92 2.18 3.06 -20.21
N PRO A 93 3.14 3.90 -20.65
CA PRO A 93 4.47 3.44 -21.01
C PRO A 93 5.14 2.69 -19.86
N GLY A 94 5.45 1.44 -20.08
CA GLY A 94 5.94 0.47 -19.09
C GLY A 94 5.16 -0.83 -19.21
N GLU A 95 5.55 -1.85 -18.49
CA GLU A 95 4.86 -3.13 -18.51
C GLU A 95 3.92 -3.27 -17.33
N GLY A 96 2.72 -3.78 -17.56
CA GLY A 96 1.85 -4.30 -16.53
C GLY A 96 0.78 -3.36 -16.00
N SER A 97 0.36 -2.32 -16.74
CA SER A 97 -0.74 -1.42 -16.34
C SER A 97 -2.02 -2.17 -15.99
N GLU A 98 -2.38 -3.23 -16.73
CA GLU A 98 -3.54 -4.08 -16.41
C GLU A 98 -3.42 -4.69 -15.00
N ILE A 99 -2.23 -5.17 -14.66
CA ILE A 99 -1.97 -5.81 -13.36
C ILE A 99 -1.90 -4.75 -12.26
N ASN A 100 -1.20 -3.66 -12.50
CA ASN A 100 -1.09 -2.53 -11.57
C ASN A 100 -2.46 -1.98 -11.20
N ASN A 101 -3.31 -1.75 -12.22
CA ASN A 101 -4.66 -1.22 -12.04
C ASN A 101 -5.66 -2.22 -11.44
N SER A 102 -5.26 -3.47 -11.26
CA SER A 102 -6.02 -4.47 -10.49
C SER A 102 -5.66 -4.49 -9.00
N SER A 103 -4.73 -3.66 -8.55
CA SER A 103 -4.29 -3.59 -7.14
C SER A 103 -5.43 -3.34 -6.18
N ILE A 104 -5.40 -3.96 -5.02
CA ILE A 104 -6.34 -3.65 -3.95
C ILE A 104 -6.02 -2.27 -3.38
N ALA A 105 -7.00 -1.36 -3.42
CA ALA A 105 -6.95 -0.11 -2.68
C ALA A 105 -7.78 -0.20 -1.41
N LEU A 106 -7.22 0.27 -0.31
CA LEU A 106 -7.73 0.07 1.03
C LEU A 106 -7.64 1.35 1.86
N LEU A 107 -8.71 1.64 2.58
CA LEU A 107 -8.73 2.52 3.74
C LEU A 107 -8.68 1.66 5.00
N ALA A 108 -7.68 1.89 5.85
CA ALA A 108 -7.57 1.29 7.16
C ALA A 108 -7.62 2.39 8.22
N SER A 109 -8.34 2.17 9.33
CA SER A 109 -8.45 3.17 10.38
C SER A 109 -8.73 2.58 11.75
N THR A 110 -8.29 3.29 12.78
CA THR A 110 -8.70 3.13 14.17
C THR A 110 -9.25 4.48 14.66
N LEU A 111 -9.45 4.63 15.96
CA LEU A 111 -9.75 5.93 16.58
C LEU A 111 -8.54 6.89 16.55
N ASP A 112 -7.32 6.35 16.43
CA ASP A 112 -6.07 7.11 16.57
C ASP A 112 -5.41 7.46 15.24
N TRP A 113 -5.72 6.74 14.15
CA TRP A 113 -5.09 6.93 12.85
C TRP A 113 -5.92 6.42 11.68
N SER A 114 -5.60 6.93 10.51
CA SER A 114 -6.14 6.48 9.22
C SER A 114 -5.03 6.34 8.19
N LEU A 115 -5.12 5.31 7.36
CA LEU A 115 -4.17 4.96 6.31
C LEU A 115 -4.90 4.71 5.01
N PHE A 116 -4.36 5.24 3.92
CA PHE A 116 -4.72 4.84 2.57
C PHE A 116 -3.54 4.13 1.91
N THR A 117 -3.81 3.02 1.25
CA THR A 117 -2.87 2.27 0.42
C THR A 117 -3.59 1.72 -0.80
N ALA A 118 -2.93 1.70 -1.95
CA ALA A 118 -3.56 1.29 -3.20
C ALA A 118 -2.60 0.48 -4.11
N GLY A 119 -1.63 -0.23 -3.52
CA GLY A 119 -0.65 -1.00 -4.30
C GLY A 119 0.01 -0.13 -5.35
N ASP A 120 -0.07 -0.56 -6.60
CA ASP A 120 0.55 0.12 -7.73
C ASP A 120 -0.48 0.72 -8.70
N LEU A 121 -1.67 1.08 -8.19
CA LEU A 121 -2.67 1.78 -9.01
C LEU A 121 -2.05 2.96 -9.75
N GLU A 122 -2.35 3.06 -11.03
CA GLU A 122 -1.94 4.13 -11.93
C GLU A 122 -3.03 5.19 -12.08
N PRO A 123 -2.74 6.37 -12.66
CA PRO A 123 -3.68 7.50 -12.70
C PRO A 123 -5.10 7.17 -13.17
N PRO A 124 -5.34 6.32 -14.18
CA PRO A 124 -6.69 6.01 -14.60
C PRO A 124 -7.52 5.37 -13.49
N ALA A 125 -6.96 4.39 -12.76
CA ALA A 125 -7.64 3.74 -11.64
C ALA A 125 -7.62 4.60 -10.38
N GLN A 126 -6.58 5.39 -10.15
CA GLN A 126 -6.53 6.39 -9.07
C GLN A 126 -7.67 7.41 -9.21
N HIS A 127 -7.97 7.84 -10.44
CA HIS A 127 -9.06 8.77 -10.73
C HIS A 127 -10.44 8.22 -10.36
N GLU A 128 -10.67 6.94 -10.60
CA GLU A 128 -11.94 6.26 -10.28
C GLU A 128 -12.29 6.26 -8.79
N ILE A 129 -11.29 6.38 -7.94
CA ILE A 129 -11.47 6.33 -6.48
C ILE A 129 -11.49 7.70 -5.82
N LEU A 130 -11.39 8.79 -6.56
CA LEU A 130 -11.41 10.15 -6.01
C LEU A 130 -12.64 10.43 -5.13
N GLY A 131 -13.81 10.05 -5.57
CA GLY A 131 -15.05 10.25 -4.82
C GLY A 131 -15.19 9.41 -3.53
N MET A 132 -14.31 8.42 -3.35
CA MET A 132 -14.31 7.53 -2.18
C MET A 132 -13.16 7.81 -1.23
N SER A 133 -12.18 8.60 -1.67
CA SER A 133 -11.04 9.03 -0.87
C SER A 133 -11.47 10.13 0.11
N ARG A 134 -10.82 10.16 1.24
CA ARG A 134 -11.00 11.16 2.30
C ARG A 134 -9.65 11.50 2.90
N LYS A 135 -9.57 12.60 3.62
CA LYS A 135 -8.37 12.91 4.39
C LYS A 135 -7.93 11.73 5.23
N VAL A 136 -6.63 11.44 5.20
CA VAL A 136 -6.01 10.38 5.98
C VAL A 136 -4.75 10.91 6.67
N ASP A 137 -4.35 10.24 7.74
CA ASP A 137 -3.09 10.60 8.41
C ASP A 137 -1.89 10.12 7.62
N ILE A 138 -2.00 8.92 7.02
CA ILE A 138 -0.91 8.22 6.36
C ILE A 138 -1.33 7.82 4.94
N TYR A 139 -0.51 8.14 3.97
CA TYR A 139 -0.64 7.68 2.58
C TYR A 139 0.55 6.80 2.21
N LYS A 140 0.33 5.49 1.98
CA LYS A 140 1.32 4.66 1.28
C LYS A 140 1.23 5.00 -0.20
N VAL A 141 2.23 5.71 -0.71
CA VAL A 141 2.23 6.24 -2.08
C VAL A 141 2.12 5.10 -3.09
N CYS A 142 1.25 5.27 -4.08
CA CYS A 142 1.03 4.31 -5.15
C CYS A 142 2.32 4.07 -5.94
N HIS A 143 2.49 2.87 -6.43
CA HIS A 143 3.51 2.47 -7.41
C HIS A 143 4.90 3.00 -7.04
N HIS A 144 5.30 2.78 -5.78
CA HIS A 144 6.62 3.14 -5.21
C HIS A 144 7.03 4.61 -5.43
N GLY A 145 6.06 5.50 -5.68
CA GLY A 145 6.31 6.89 -6.03
C GLY A 145 6.71 7.08 -7.49
N SER A 146 6.21 6.24 -8.40
CA SER A 146 6.29 6.43 -9.85
C SER A 146 5.89 7.86 -10.24
N LYS A 147 6.35 8.35 -11.39
CA LYS A 147 5.91 9.64 -11.95
C LYS A 147 4.43 9.68 -12.33
N TYR A 148 3.85 8.49 -12.54
CA TYR A 148 2.43 8.35 -12.89
C TYR A 148 1.58 8.37 -11.63
N GLN A 149 1.12 9.57 -11.26
CA GLN A 149 0.26 9.81 -10.10
C GLN A 149 -0.91 10.72 -10.49
N ASP A 150 -2.08 10.49 -9.90
CA ASP A 150 -3.20 11.43 -9.96
C ASP A 150 -3.05 12.47 -8.84
N GLU A 151 -2.79 13.74 -9.20
CA GLU A 151 -2.66 14.82 -8.23
C GLU A 151 -3.97 15.07 -7.47
N GLY A 152 -5.11 14.80 -8.11
CA GLY A 152 -6.43 14.90 -7.48
C GLY A 152 -6.54 13.92 -6.31
N LEU A 153 -6.05 12.68 -6.47
CA LEU A 153 -6.03 11.70 -5.39
C LEU A 153 -5.12 12.20 -4.25
N MET A 154 -3.89 12.60 -4.54
CA MET A 154 -2.96 13.11 -3.51
C MET A 154 -3.57 14.29 -2.75
N LYS A 155 -4.21 15.21 -3.45
CA LYS A 155 -4.88 16.38 -2.87
C LYS A 155 -6.08 15.98 -2.00
N SER A 156 -6.90 15.03 -2.45
CA SER A 156 -8.08 14.58 -1.70
C SER A 156 -7.71 13.84 -0.43
N LEU A 157 -6.63 13.04 -0.47
CA LEU A 157 -6.09 12.35 0.70
C LEU A 157 -5.49 13.33 1.72
N SER A 158 -4.91 14.44 1.28
CA SER A 158 -4.34 15.48 2.15
C SER A 158 -3.59 14.90 3.35
N ALA A 159 -2.75 13.90 3.09
CA ALA A 159 -2.11 13.10 4.13
C ALA A 159 -1.06 13.90 4.90
N GLN A 160 -0.96 13.69 6.20
CA GLN A 160 0.12 14.26 7.02
C GLN A 160 1.47 13.65 6.61
N ILE A 161 1.51 12.33 6.37
CA ILE A 161 2.71 11.59 6.03
C ILE A 161 2.47 10.75 4.78
N ALA A 162 3.36 10.88 3.81
CA ALA A 162 3.45 9.99 2.64
C ALA A 162 4.62 9.01 2.84
N VAL A 163 4.30 7.72 2.80
CA VAL A 163 5.28 6.63 2.92
C VAL A 163 5.57 6.08 1.53
N ILE A 164 6.83 6.11 1.12
CA ILE A 164 7.29 5.51 -0.14
C ILE A 164 8.11 4.27 0.20
N SER A 165 7.61 3.10 -0.18
CA SER A 165 8.30 1.83 -0.10
C SER A 165 9.09 1.62 -1.39
N VAL A 166 10.41 1.69 -1.33
CA VAL A 166 11.29 1.60 -2.50
C VAL A 166 12.66 1.07 -2.10
N GLY A 167 13.27 0.29 -2.98
CA GLY A 167 14.62 -0.25 -2.76
C GLY A 167 15.71 0.80 -2.97
N ALA A 168 16.76 0.75 -2.15
CA ALA A 168 17.89 1.69 -2.22
C ALA A 168 18.69 1.61 -3.55
N LYS A 169 18.57 0.50 -4.26
CA LYS A 169 19.26 0.24 -5.53
C LYS A 169 18.27 -0.10 -6.66
N ASN A 170 17.06 0.49 -6.62
CA ASN A 170 16.10 0.25 -7.69
C ASN A 170 16.57 0.89 -9.00
N SER A 171 16.31 0.22 -10.11
CA SER A 171 16.64 0.67 -11.47
C SER A 171 15.50 1.40 -12.18
N TYR A 172 14.33 1.49 -11.55
CA TYR A 172 13.11 2.07 -12.15
C TYR A 172 13.03 3.59 -12.04
N GLY A 173 13.97 4.23 -11.34
CA GLY A 173 13.93 5.68 -11.12
C GLY A 173 12.90 6.13 -10.07
N HIS A 174 12.39 5.19 -9.28
CA HIS A 174 11.46 5.52 -8.19
C HIS A 174 12.20 5.90 -6.90
N PRO A 175 11.63 6.80 -6.10
CA PRO A 175 10.50 7.66 -6.41
C PRO A 175 10.91 8.79 -7.34
N ALA A 176 10.00 9.17 -8.24
CA ALA A 176 10.20 10.28 -9.16
C ALA A 176 10.25 11.62 -8.41
N ALA A 177 11.09 12.54 -8.90
CA ALA A 177 11.25 13.85 -8.29
C ALA A 177 9.94 14.66 -8.31
N GLU A 178 9.18 14.51 -9.39
CA GLU A 178 7.86 15.14 -9.57
C GLU A 178 6.87 14.72 -8.48
N THR A 179 6.80 13.41 -8.19
CA THR A 179 5.92 12.86 -7.15
C THR A 179 6.28 13.39 -5.78
N ILE A 180 7.58 13.42 -5.45
CA ILE A 180 8.06 14.00 -4.19
C ILE A 180 7.70 15.48 -4.11
N SER A 181 7.91 16.23 -5.19
CA SER A 181 7.63 17.67 -5.26
C SER A 181 6.15 17.95 -5.09
N SER A 182 5.26 17.17 -5.73
CA SER A 182 3.81 17.31 -5.61
C SER A 182 3.35 17.05 -4.18
N LEU A 183 3.80 15.97 -3.53
CA LEU A 183 3.48 15.68 -2.13
C LEU A 183 3.97 16.77 -1.18
N THR A 184 5.20 17.26 -1.38
CA THR A 184 5.77 18.32 -0.54
C THR A 184 5.02 19.64 -0.71
N ARG A 185 4.62 20.00 -1.95
CA ARG A 185 3.81 21.19 -2.25
C ARG A 185 2.44 21.14 -1.58
N LEU A 186 1.87 19.95 -1.40
CA LEU A 186 0.63 19.71 -0.66
C LEU A 186 0.82 19.75 0.87
N GLY A 187 2.03 20.02 1.36
CA GLY A 187 2.33 20.06 2.79
C GLY A 187 2.54 18.67 3.42
N THR A 188 2.58 17.61 2.62
CA THR A 188 2.75 16.23 3.10
C THR A 188 4.21 15.94 3.41
N GLN A 189 4.51 15.42 4.58
CA GLN A 189 5.84 14.94 4.91
C GLN A 189 6.13 13.61 4.20
N VAL A 190 7.19 13.57 3.40
CA VAL A 190 7.61 12.37 2.68
C VAL A 190 8.67 11.60 3.48
N VAL A 191 8.45 10.30 3.69
CA VAL A 191 9.40 9.34 4.25
C VAL A 191 9.61 8.17 3.29
N ARG A 192 10.85 7.67 3.17
CA ARG A 192 11.26 6.74 2.11
C ARG A 192 12.12 5.62 2.66
N THR A 193 11.84 4.38 2.31
CA THR A 193 12.59 3.21 2.81
C THR A 193 14.02 3.13 2.28
N ASP A 194 14.31 3.62 1.07
CA ASP A 194 15.66 3.64 0.49
C ASP A 194 16.64 4.56 1.25
N ARG A 195 16.11 5.65 1.83
CA ARG A 195 16.91 6.64 2.58
C ARG A 195 16.83 6.44 4.09
N ASP A 196 15.62 6.22 4.58
CA ASP A 196 15.28 6.23 6.01
C ASP A 196 15.37 4.81 6.61
N GLY A 197 15.54 3.77 5.79
CA GLY A 197 15.55 2.38 6.21
C GLY A 197 14.16 1.87 6.62
N ALA A 198 14.09 0.99 7.60
CA ALA A 198 12.81 0.54 8.14
C ALA A 198 12.09 1.70 8.83
N LEU A 199 10.79 1.80 8.59
CA LEU A 199 9.92 2.83 9.15
C LEU A 199 8.94 2.20 10.13
N ALA A 200 8.81 2.80 11.30
CA ALA A 200 7.74 2.50 12.23
C ALA A 200 6.93 3.78 12.48
N ILE A 201 5.63 3.68 12.28
CA ILE A 201 4.70 4.79 12.48
C ILE A 201 3.78 4.42 13.65
N THR A 202 3.70 5.31 14.60
CA THR A 202 2.77 5.20 15.74
C THR A 202 1.89 6.43 15.78
N ALA A 203 0.67 6.27 16.26
CA ALA A 203 -0.27 7.36 16.40
C ALA A 203 -1.01 7.28 17.73
N LYS A 204 -1.42 8.42 18.24
CA LYS A 204 -2.35 8.55 19.35
C LYS A 204 -3.17 9.81 19.13
N ALA A 205 -4.49 9.69 19.11
CA ALA A 205 -5.40 10.82 18.82
C ALA A 205 -4.96 11.63 17.60
N HIS A 206 -4.65 10.94 16.49
CA HIS A 206 -4.15 11.51 15.21
C HIS A 206 -2.79 12.24 15.28
N HIS A 207 -2.11 12.19 16.42
CA HIS A 207 -0.71 12.64 16.50
C HIS A 207 0.23 11.54 16.01
N ILE A 208 0.84 11.77 14.86
CA ILE A 208 1.68 10.77 14.17
C ILE A 208 3.14 10.94 14.58
N ARG A 209 3.80 9.82 14.88
CA ARG A 209 5.25 9.76 15.12
C ARG A 209 5.89 8.76 14.17
N VAL A 210 6.96 9.18 13.52
CA VAL A 210 7.75 8.31 12.63
C VAL A 210 9.09 8.02 13.28
N ARG A 211 9.43 6.73 13.37
CA ARG A 211 10.78 6.26 13.71
C ARG A 211 11.42 5.64 12.47
N LYS A 212 12.66 5.96 12.24
CA LYS A 212 13.47 5.52 11.12
C LYS A 212 14.63 4.69 11.64
N SER A 213 14.98 3.59 10.97
CA SER A 213 16.16 2.80 11.36
C SER A 213 17.47 3.45 10.92
N LYS A 214 17.41 4.38 9.95
CA LYS A 214 18.52 5.22 9.51
C LYS A 214 18.11 6.68 9.74
N GLY A 215 18.92 7.44 10.51
CA GLY A 215 18.69 8.86 10.77
C GLY A 215 18.07 9.18 12.13
N THR A 216 17.94 10.49 12.42
CA THR A 216 17.47 11.03 13.71
C THR A 216 15.94 10.98 13.81
N ILE A 217 15.43 10.72 15.02
CA ILE A 217 14.00 10.79 15.34
C ILE A 217 13.53 12.24 15.16
N ARG A 218 12.55 12.48 14.29
CA ARG A 218 11.85 13.76 14.22
C ARG A 218 10.48 13.62 14.88
N LEU A 219 10.21 14.50 15.83
CA LEU A 219 8.89 14.65 16.45
C LEU A 219 8.17 15.80 15.75
N PHE A 220 6.92 15.59 15.36
CA PHE A 220 6.07 16.61 14.77
C PHE A 220 4.86 16.79 15.69
N TYR A 221 4.61 18.02 16.07
CA TYR A 221 3.41 18.44 16.76
C TYR A 221 2.64 19.34 15.80
N TRP A 222 1.37 19.06 15.63
CA TRP A 222 0.44 20.00 15.02
C TRP A 222 -0.17 20.84 16.14
N SER A 223 -0.06 22.14 16.01
CA SER A 223 -0.78 23.14 16.80
C SER A 223 -2.19 23.32 16.29
#